data_9a256a97abc681fd0186685ac1e2ea31
#
_entry.id   9a256a97abc681fd0186685ac1e2ea31
#
_cell.length_a   1.000
_cell.length_b   1.000
_cell.length_c   1.000
_cell.angle_alpha   90.00
_cell.angle_beta   90.00
_cell.angle_gamma   90.00
#
_symmetry.space_group_name_H-M   'P 1'
#
loop_
_entity.id
_entity.type
_entity.pdbx_description
1 polymer ?
#
loop_
_entity_poly.entity_id
_entity_poly.type
_entity_poly.pdbx_seq_one_letter_code
_entity_poly.pdbx_strand_id
1 'polypeptide(L)'
;MDNLTPIAYGGIRFTLGALVLLPLALVKGRSLIKSSDDPRSLVKVWLTGAAVSGGFMFLGAAFQQYGLLWTTAGKAGFITSLYVVLVPLILRLAGQKIVIGEAVGAVLAVAGLYLLSFTGLFSLSRGDGLVLIGAFIWAGHVLALGWLSPKMDSIILGTGQALVCGLCGLIATMVLDEWPSLAAISASWLDIVWGGVLSVAVGFTLQVIGQKNAKPAPAAIIMQMEAVVAAIAGWLLLNELMTGRMIIGAVLMLAGMLTSQLWPILAARRALR
;
A
#
# COMPACT_ATOMS: atom_id res chain seq x y z
N MET A 1 -17.19 -3.98 -9.10
CA MET A 1 -17.33 -4.75 -7.84
C MET A 1 -18.81 -4.98 -7.50
N ASP A 2 -19.64 -5.15 -8.51
CA ASP A 2 -21.10 -5.19 -8.31
C ASP A 2 -21.61 -6.51 -7.71
N ASN A 3 -20.77 -7.54 -7.71
CA ASN A 3 -21.16 -8.91 -7.32
C ASN A 3 -20.56 -9.40 -6.00
N LEU A 4 -19.56 -8.71 -5.45
CA LEU A 4 -18.83 -9.12 -4.23
C LEU A 4 -18.83 -7.99 -3.20
N THR A 5 -19.01 -8.36 -1.92
CA THR A 5 -18.80 -7.38 -0.86
C THR A 5 -17.31 -6.99 -0.77
N PRO A 6 -16.99 -5.79 -0.27
CA PRO A 6 -15.62 -5.32 -0.15
C PRO A 6 -14.70 -6.27 0.63
N ILE A 7 -15.21 -6.86 1.72
CA ILE A 7 -14.46 -7.80 2.57
C ILE A 7 -14.27 -9.14 1.86
N ALA A 8 -15.31 -9.69 1.24
CA ALA A 8 -15.22 -10.96 0.51
C ALA A 8 -14.22 -10.85 -0.64
N TYR A 9 -14.30 -9.79 -1.44
CA TYR A 9 -13.34 -9.54 -2.51
C TYR A 9 -11.91 -9.44 -1.97
N GLY A 10 -11.70 -8.68 -0.87
CA GLY A 10 -10.42 -8.56 -0.20
C GLY A 10 -9.88 -9.91 0.26
N GLY A 11 -10.69 -10.68 1.02
CA GLY A 11 -10.32 -12.00 1.50
C GLY A 11 -9.88 -12.96 0.40
N ILE A 12 -10.66 -13.03 -0.69
CA ILE A 12 -10.39 -13.93 -1.82
C ILE A 12 -9.11 -13.51 -2.57
N ARG A 13 -8.96 -12.23 -2.95
CA ARG A 13 -7.80 -11.78 -3.74
C ARG A 13 -6.48 -11.87 -2.95
N PHE A 14 -6.48 -11.54 -1.65
CA PHE A 14 -5.28 -11.64 -0.84
C PHE A 14 -4.89 -13.09 -0.58
N THR A 15 -5.86 -13.99 -0.39
CA THR A 15 -5.61 -15.44 -0.29
C THR A 15 -5.04 -15.97 -1.60
N LEU A 16 -5.62 -15.60 -2.75
CA LEU A 16 -5.10 -16.01 -4.05
C LEU A 16 -3.65 -15.53 -4.25
N GLY A 17 -3.36 -14.26 -3.93
CA GLY A 17 -2.00 -13.73 -4.02
C GLY A 17 -1.00 -14.46 -3.13
N ALA A 18 -1.41 -14.81 -1.90
CA ALA A 18 -0.60 -15.64 -1.01
C ALA A 18 -0.34 -17.04 -1.58
N LEU A 19 -1.37 -17.69 -2.15
CA LEU A 19 -1.24 -19.01 -2.77
C LEU A 19 -0.30 -19.02 -3.98
N VAL A 20 -0.32 -17.96 -4.79
CA VAL A 20 0.60 -17.79 -5.94
C VAL A 20 2.06 -17.68 -5.47
N LEU A 21 2.31 -16.99 -4.37
CA LEU A 21 3.66 -16.83 -3.81
C LEU A 21 4.12 -18.01 -2.96
N LEU A 22 3.19 -18.82 -2.45
CA LEU A 22 3.45 -19.89 -1.47
C LEU A 22 4.52 -20.89 -1.90
N PRO A 23 4.53 -21.41 -3.15
CA PRO A 23 5.57 -22.36 -3.57
C PRO A 23 6.98 -21.76 -3.43
N LEU A 24 7.15 -20.51 -3.84
CA LEU A 24 8.45 -19.81 -3.76
C LEU A 24 8.83 -19.53 -2.31
N ALA A 25 7.88 -19.12 -1.47
CA ALA A 25 8.09 -18.89 -0.04
C ALA A 25 8.48 -20.19 0.70
N LEU A 26 7.86 -21.32 0.34
CA LEU A 26 8.21 -22.62 0.94
C LEU A 26 9.63 -23.08 0.56
N VAL A 27 10.04 -22.93 -0.70
CA VAL A 27 11.38 -23.29 -1.15
C VAL A 27 12.43 -22.42 -0.42
N LYS A 28 12.24 -21.10 -0.40
CA LYS A 28 13.14 -20.17 0.31
C LYS A 28 13.14 -20.39 1.81
N GLY A 29 11.96 -20.57 2.40
CA GLY A 29 11.81 -20.81 3.84
C GLY A 29 12.55 -22.07 4.29
N ARG A 30 12.41 -23.18 3.56
CA ARG A 30 13.14 -24.43 3.85
C ARG A 30 14.64 -24.24 3.78
N SER A 31 15.14 -23.50 2.78
CA SER A 31 16.57 -23.21 2.65
C SER A 31 17.08 -22.39 3.83
N LEU A 32 16.39 -21.31 4.20
CA LEU A 32 16.78 -20.43 5.31
C LEU A 32 16.71 -21.14 6.67
N ILE A 33 15.69 -21.97 6.90
CA ILE A 33 15.57 -22.78 8.13
C ILE A 33 16.74 -23.75 8.26
N LYS A 34 17.15 -24.41 7.15
CA LYS A 34 18.27 -25.36 7.17
C LYS A 34 19.63 -24.69 7.42
N SER A 35 19.80 -23.43 7.01
CA SER A 35 21.03 -22.67 7.19
C SER A 35 21.07 -21.82 8.47
N SER A 36 20.00 -21.82 9.27
CA SER A 36 19.89 -21.00 10.46
C SER A 36 20.43 -21.74 11.69
N ASP A 37 21.18 -21.04 12.52
CA ASP A 37 21.64 -21.54 13.83
C ASP A 37 20.49 -21.61 14.83
N ASP A 38 19.46 -20.77 14.69
CA ASP A 38 18.23 -20.79 15.51
C ASP A 38 16.95 -20.72 14.64
N PRO A 39 16.50 -21.87 14.12
CA PRO A 39 15.28 -21.96 13.30
C PRO A 39 14.00 -21.50 14.03
N ARG A 40 13.92 -21.70 15.35
CA ARG A 40 12.71 -21.33 16.13
C ARG A 40 12.57 -19.82 16.22
N SER A 41 13.65 -19.11 16.52
CA SER A 41 13.67 -17.65 16.54
C SER A 41 13.34 -17.07 15.16
N LEU A 42 13.92 -17.65 14.10
CA LEU A 42 13.66 -17.24 12.73
C LEU A 42 12.17 -17.35 12.36
N VAL A 43 11.56 -18.50 12.63
CA VAL A 43 10.11 -18.73 12.38
C VAL A 43 9.25 -17.77 13.21
N LYS A 44 9.61 -17.52 14.49
CA LYS A 44 8.90 -16.55 15.33
C LYS A 44 8.93 -15.16 14.73
N VAL A 45 10.07 -14.71 14.21
CA VAL A 45 10.20 -13.42 13.50
C VAL A 45 9.31 -13.39 12.27
N TRP A 46 9.26 -14.45 11.46
CA TRP A 46 8.39 -14.53 10.30
C TRP A 46 6.91 -14.45 10.65
N LEU A 47 6.47 -15.22 11.65
CA LEU A 47 5.08 -15.22 12.09
C LEU A 47 4.67 -13.86 12.66
N THR A 48 5.52 -13.24 13.48
CA THR A 48 5.26 -11.90 14.01
C THR A 48 5.22 -10.85 12.89
N GLY A 49 6.17 -10.93 11.97
CA GLY A 49 6.21 -10.03 10.81
C GLY A 49 4.97 -10.16 9.92
N ALA A 50 4.55 -11.39 9.63
CA ALA A 50 3.32 -11.65 8.88
C ALA A 50 2.07 -11.15 9.60
N ALA A 51 1.96 -11.40 10.91
CA ALA A 51 0.82 -10.96 11.70
C ALA A 51 0.71 -9.44 11.77
N VAL A 52 1.82 -8.74 12.04
CA VAL A 52 1.84 -7.27 12.14
C VAL A 52 1.55 -6.62 10.78
N SER A 53 2.31 -6.98 9.73
CA SER A 53 2.13 -6.36 8.41
C SER A 53 0.81 -6.77 7.77
N GLY A 54 0.40 -8.04 7.87
CA GLY A 54 -0.88 -8.52 7.35
C GLY A 54 -2.09 -7.95 8.09
N GLY A 55 -1.98 -7.75 9.42
CA GLY A 55 -3.00 -7.08 10.21
C GLY A 55 -3.22 -5.63 9.79
N PHE A 56 -2.14 -4.85 9.65
CA PHE A 56 -2.23 -3.49 9.10
C PHE A 56 -2.82 -3.48 7.68
N MET A 57 -2.39 -4.40 6.83
CA MET A 57 -2.88 -4.53 5.45
C MET A 57 -4.38 -4.85 5.42
N PHE A 58 -4.85 -5.79 6.24
CA PHE A 58 -6.27 -6.12 6.35
C PHE A 58 -7.10 -4.93 6.81
N LEU A 59 -6.72 -4.31 7.92
CA LEU A 59 -7.46 -3.17 8.45
C LEU A 59 -7.46 -1.98 7.48
N GLY A 60 -6.30 -1.65 6.92
CA GLY A 60 -6.17 -0.57 5.93
C GLY A 60 -7.05 -0.80 4.70
N ALA A 61 -7.03 -2.01 4.14
CA ALA A 61 -7.87 -2.39 3.01
C ALA A 61 -9.36 -2.40 3.37
N ALA A 62 -9.74 -2.91 4.55
CA ALA A 62 -11.12 -2.95 4.99
C ALA A 62 -11.71 -1.55 5.15
N PHE A 63 -11.04 -0.65 5.88
CA PHE A 63 -11.50 0.73 6.04
C PHE A 63 -11.59 1.49 4.72
N GLN A 64 -10.62 1.30 3.81
CA GLN A 64 -10.64 1.90 2.49
C GLN A 64 -11.79 1.37 1.63
N GLN A 65 -12.01 0.07 1.58
CA GLN A 65 -13.04 -0.56 0.77
C GLN A 65 -14.45 -0.24 1.30
N TYR A 66 -14.66 -0.26 2.62
CA TYR A 66 -15.93 0.20 3.19
C TYR A 66 -16.15 1.69 2.97
N GLY A 67 -15.13 2.51 3.08
CA GLY A 67 -15.22 3.94 2.78
C GLY A 67 -15.71 4.21 1.36
N LEU A 68 -15.28 3.41 0.38
CA LEU A 68 -15.70 3.53 -1.01
C LEU A 68 -17.20 3.34 -1.24
N LEU A 69 -17.94 2.75 -0.30
CA LEU A 69 -19.40 2.65 -0.39
C LEU A 69 -20.11 4.03 -0.27
N TRP A 70 -19.44 5.04 0.32
CA TRP A 70 -20.00 6.37 0.57
C TRP A 70 -19.13 7.52 0.08
N THR A 71 -18.05 7.23 -0.66
CA THR A 71 -17.19 8.25 -1.28
C THR A 71 -16.79 7.82 -2.69
N THR A 72 -16.20 8.73 -3.46
CA THR A 72 -15.72 8.43 -4.81
C THR A 72 -14.31 7.85 -4.76
N ALA A 73 -13.95 7.05 -5.78
CA ALA A 73 -12.62 6.46 -5.91
C ALA A 73 -11.49 7.52 -5.90
N GLY A 74 -11.70 8.67 -6.57
CA GLY A 74 -10.75 9.78 -6.59
C GLY A 74 -10.54 10.39 -5.20
N LYS A 75 -11.62 10.63 -4.43
CA LYS A 75 -11.53 11.11 -3.04
C LYS A 75 -10.85 10.09 -2.14
N ALA A 76 -11.26 8.81 -2.22
CA ALA A 76 -10.67 7.75 -1.43
C ALA A 76 -9.17 7.63 -1.72
N GLY A 77 -8.77 7.65 -2.99
CA GLY A 77 -7.36 7.66 -3.39
C GLY A 77 -6.59 8.84 -2.80
N PHE A 78 -7.14 10.07 -2.89
CA PHE A 78 -6.53 11.25 -2.29
C PHE A 78 -6.38 11.12 -0.77
N ILE A 79 -7.45 10.74 -0.06
CA ILE A 79 -7.45 10.64 1.40
C ILE A 79 -6.51 9.53 1.87
N THR A 80 -6.54 8.35 1.23
CA THR A 80 -5.59 7.27 1.54
C THR A 80 -4.16 7.75 1.39
N SER A 81 -3.87 8.47 0.33
CA SER A 81 -2.54 8.96 -0.01
C SER A 81 -1.99 9.99 1.00
N LEU A 82 -2.82 10.53 1.90
CA LEU A 82 -2.34 11.37 3.01
C LEU A 82 -1.34 10.62 3.92
N TYR A 83 -1.23 9.29 3.82
CA TYR A 83 -0.18 8.56 4.53
C TYR A 83 1.22 9.08 4.20
N VAL A 84 1.43 9.72 3.06
CA VAL A 84 2.71 10.36 2.69
C VAL A 84 3.14 11.45 3.67
N VAL A 85 2.18 12.15 4.28
CA VAL A 85 2.41 13.14 5.34
C VAL A 85 2.38 12.49 6.72
N LEU A 86 1.49 11.51 6.91
CA LEU A 86 1.34 10.82 8.19
C LEU A 86 2.59 10.03 8.56
N VAL A 87 3.26 9.38 7.61
CA VAL A 87 4.50 8.62 7.86
C VAL A 87 5.59 9.50 8.47
N PRO A 88 6.06 10.60 7.86
CA PRO A 88 7.07 11.46 8.48
C PRO A 88 6.59 12.12 9.77
N LEU A 89 5.29 12.42 9.90
CA LEU A 89 4.73 12.98 11.13
C LEU A 89 4.82 11.97 12.29
N ILE A 90 4.42 10.72 12.07
CA ILE A 90 4.54 9.65 13.08
C ILE A 90 6.02 9.44 13.47
N LEU A 91 6.93 9.41 12.49
CA LEU A 91 8.37 9.31 12.75
C LEU A 91 8.88 10.49 13.58
N ARG A 92 8.38 11.70 13.33
CA ARG A 92 8.73 12.90 14.10
C ARG A 92 8.25 12.80 15.54
N LEU A 93 7.02 12.34 15.75
CA LEU A 93 6.47 12.09 17.10
C LEU A 93 7.23 10.98 17.85
N ALA A 94 7.78 10.00 17.12
CA ALA A 94 8.69 8.97 17.65
C ALA A 94 10.13 9.47 17.87
N GLY A 95 10.39 10.80 17.77
CA GLY A 95 11.68 11.40 18.05
C GLY A 95 12.67 11.45 16.89
N GLN A 96 12.29 10.97 15.69
CA GLN A 96 13.16 11.05 14.51
C GLN A 96 13.14 12.45 13.90
N LYS A 97 14.27 12.88 13.36
CA LYS A 97 14.38 14.19 12.68
C LYS A 97 13.83 14.06 11.25
N ILE A 98 12.87 14.92 10.91
CA ILE A 98 12.38 15.06 9.53
C ILE A 98 13.44 15.79 8.72
N VAL A 99 13.82 15.26 7.58
CA VAL A 99 14.68 15.94 6.62
C VAL A 99 13.85 16.94 5.82
N ILE A 100 14.34 18.17 5.63
CA ILE A 100 13.61 19.25 4.93
C ILE A 100 13.14 18.76 3.55
N GLY A 101 13.96 18.02 2.81
CA GLY A 101 13.60 17.46 1.52
C GLY A 101 12.41 16.47 1.57
N GLU A 102 12.28 15.70 2.64
CA GLU A 102 11.14 14.80 2.87
C GLU A 102 9.85 15.61 3.14
N ALA A 103 9.94 16.67 3.95
CA ALA A 103 8.81 17.54 4.23
C ALA A 103 8.33 18.31 2.99
N VAL A 104 9.24 18.91 2.25
CA VAL A 104 8.93 19.63 1.00
C VAL A 104 8.39 18.64 -0.05
N GLY A 105 9.00 17.46 -0.18
CA GLY A 105 8.55 16.41 -1.07
C GLY A 105 7.12 15.94 -0.76
N ALA A 106 6.78 15.75 0.51
CA ALA A 106 5.45 15.36 0.95
C ALA A 106 4.40 16.46 0.63
N VAL A 107 4.71 17.73 0.87
CA VAL A 107 3.82 18.85 0.52
C VAL A 107 3.57 18.93 -0.98
N LEU A 108 4.61 18.82 -1.80
CA LEU A 108 4.48 18.81 -3.26
C LEU A 108 3.67 17.60 -3.75
N ALA A 109 3.89 16.41 -3.17
CA ALA A 109 3.16 15.20 -3.52
C ALA A 109 1.66 15.35 -3.20
N VAL A 110 1.29 15.88 -2.03
CA VAL A 110 -0.12 16.11 -1.64
C VAL A 110 -0.76 17.18 -2.53
N ALA A 111 -0.06 18.29 -2.79
CA ALA A 111 -0.59 19.34 -3.68
C ALA A 111 -0.79 18.80 -5.10
N GLY A 112 0.16 18.03 -5.63
CA GLY A 112 0.05 17.39 -6.93
C GLY A 112 -1.09 16.38 -7.00
N LEU A 113 -1.22 15.53 -5.98
CA LEU A 113 -2.29 14.56 -5.90
C LEU A 113 -3.69 15.22 -5.79
N TYR A 114 -3.80 16.32 -5.05
CA TYR A 114 -5.02 17.11 -5.00
C TYR A 114 -5.43 17.60 -6.39
N LEU A 115 -4.48 18.12 -7.18
CA LEU A 115 -4.75 18.56 -8.54
C LEU A 115 -5.10 17.39 -9.48
N LEU A 116 -4.50 16.22 -9.26
CA LEU A 116 -4.73 15.02 -10.06
C LEU A 116 -6.12 14.40 -9.79
N SER A 117 -6.50 14.30 -8.52
CA SER A 117 -7.64 13.46 -8.08
C SER A 117 -8.92 14.25 -7.80
N PHE A 118 -8.85 15.58 -7.57
CA PHE A 118 -9.99 16.37 -7.10
C PHE A 118 -10.57 17.23 -8.22
N THR A 119 -11.84 16.98 -8.60
CA THR A 119 -12.52 17.72 -9.69
C THR A 119 -13.76 18.50 -9.24
N GLY A 120 -14.12 18.50 -7.94
CA GLY A 120 -15.37 19.09 -7.46
C GLY A 120 -15.26 19.86 -6.15
N LEU A 121 -16.41 20.30 -5.62
CA LEU A 121 -16.53 20.96 -4.32
C LEU A 121 -16.18 19.99 -3.20
N PHE A 122 -15.49 20.49 -2.18
CA PHE A 122 -15.10 19.71 -1.01
C PHE A 122 -16.34 19.46 -0.15
N SER A 123 -16.87 18.24 -0.17
CA SER A 123 -17.93 17.78 0.74
C SER A 123 -17.41 16.57 1.51
N LEU A 124 -17.53 16.60 2.83
CA LEU A 124 -17.16 15.46 3.68
C LEU A 124 -18.32 14.47 3.74
N SER A 125 -18.01 13.20 3.47
CA SER A 125 -18.93 12.06 3.61
C SER A 125 -18.48 11.17 4.79
N ARG A 126 -19.38 10.27 5.23
CA ARG A 126 -19.01 9.23 6.20
C ARG A 126 -17.90 8.33 5.68
N GLY A 127 -17.89 8.06 4.37
CA GLY A 127 -16.84 7.29 3.70
C GLY A 127 -15.47 7.96 3.79
N ASP A 128 -15.41 9.28 3.66
CA ASP A 128 -14.15 10.04 3.76
C ASP A 128 -13.49 9.84 5.15
N GLY A 129 -14.31 9.80 6.21
CA GLY A 129 -13.84 9.53 7.58
C GLY A 129 -13.24 8.11 7.73
N LEU A 130 -13.91 7.09 7.16
CA LEU A 130 -13.41 5.71 7.16
C LEU A 130 -12.11 5.60 6.38
N VAL A 131 -12.02 6.21 5.19
CA VAL A 131 -10.79 6.21 4.39
C VAL A 131 -9.67 6.94 5.12
N LEU A 132 -9.95 8.01 5.86
CA LEU A 132 -8.94 8.72 6.65
C LEU A 132 -8.39 7.83 7.78
N ILE A 133 -9.23 7.08 8.50
CA ILE A 133 -8.77 6.06 9.45
C ILE A 133 -7.87 5.05 8.72
N GLY A 134 -8.30 4.58 7.53
CA GLY A 134 -7.50 3.72 6.67
C GLY A 134 -6.14 4.30 6.34
N ALA A 135 -6.04 5.62 6.07
CA ALA A 135 -4.77 6.29 5.76
C ALA A 135 -3.76 6.23 6.94
N PHE A 136 -4.23 6.37 8.20
CA PHE A 136 -3.40 6.16 9.39
C PHE A 136 -2.91 4.71 9.49
N ILE A 137 -3.78 3.75 9.19
CA ILE A 137 -3.44 2.32 9.21
C ILE A 137 -2.43 2.00 8.11
N TRP A 138 -2.61 2.54 6.91
CA TRP A 138 -1.63 2.41 5.80
C TRP A 138 -0.29 3.06 6.16
N ALA A 139 -0.27 4.21 6.83
CA ALA A 139 0.97 4.78 7.37
C ALA A 139 1.66 3.80 8.33
N GLY A 140 0.90 3.17 9.24
CA GLY A 140 1.40 2.11 10.12
C GLY A 140 1.96 0.91 9.36
N HIS A 141 1.30 0.47 8.28
CA HIS A 141 1.78 -0.60 7.41
C HIS A 141 3.14 -0.25 6.76
N VAL A 142 3.26 0.96 6.19
CA VAL A 142 4.53 1.44 5.60
C VAL A 142 5.66 1.46 6.63
N LEU A 143 5.38 1.93 7.85
CA LEU A 143 6.35 1.94 8.95
C LEU A 143 6.73 0.53 9.40
N ALA A 144 5.75 -0.36 9.51
CA ALA A 144 5.97 -1.77 9.87
C ALA A 144 6.85 -2.46 8.81
N LEU A 145 6.58 -2.28 7.53
CA LEU A 145 7.41 -2.80 6.45
C LEU A 145 8.82 -2.21 6.46
N GLY A 146 8.98 -0.90 6.71
CA GLY A 146 10.29 -0.28 6.84
C GLY A 146 11.14 -0.88 7.95
N TRP A 147 10.51 -1.37 9.01
CA TRP A 147 11.18 -2.05 10.13
C TRP A 147 11.39 -3.55 9.89
N LEU A 148 10.45 -4.24 9.26
CA LEU A 148 10.45 -5.70 9.06
C LEU A 148 11.26 -6.13 7.83
N SER A 149 11.14 -5.41 6.70
CA SER A 149 11.70 -5.84 5.42
C SER A 149 13.23 -5.98 5.43
N PRO A 150 14.02 -5.19 6.18
CA PRO A 150 15.47 -5.44 6.29
C PRO A 150 15.82 -6.71 7.06
N LYS A 151 14.91 -7.21 7.90
CA LYS A 151 15.14 -8.35 8.82
C LYS A 151 14.66 -9.68 8.27
N MET A 152 13.92 -9.66 7.16
CA MET A 152 13.24 -10.84 6.62
C MET A 152 13.50 -10.99 5.12
N ASP A 153 13.34 -12.21 4.60
CA ASP A 153 13.24 -12.40 3.15
C ASP A 153 11.93 -11.76 2.65
N SER A 154 12.03 -10.99 1.57
CA SER A 154 10.91 -10.23 1.03
C SER A 154 9.76 -11.10 0.52
N ILE A 155 10.06 -12.29 -0.02
CA ILE A 155 9.03 -13.23 -0.49
C ILE A 155 8.30 -13.84 0.69
N ILE A 156 9.01 -14.21 1.76
CA ILE A 156 8.40 -14.78 2.97
C ILE A 156 7.51 -13.73 3.64
N LEU A 157 7.99 -12.49 3.77
CA LEU A 157 7.20 -11.39 4.34
C LEU A 157 5.98 -11.05 3.46
N GLY A 158 6.18 -10.94 2.13
CA GLY A 158 5.11 -10.67 1.16
C GLY A 158 4.02 -11.76 1.18
N THR A 159 4.43 -13.04 1.18
CA THR A 159 3.49 -14.17 1.28
C THR A 159 2.77 -14.18 2.63
N GLY A 160 3.52 -13.99 3.72
CA GLY A 160 2.97 -14.01 5.08
C GLY A 160 1.93 -12.92 5.31
N GLN A 161 2.23 -11.66 4.92
CA GLN A 161 1.27 -10.56 5.07
C GLN A 161 0.02 -10.76 4.20
N ALA A 162 0.16 -11.25 2.97
CA ALA A 162 -0.96 -11.53 2.10
C ALA A 162 -1.85 -12.66 2.66
N LEU A 163 -1.22 -13.72 3.20
CA LEU A 163 -1.94 -14.83 3.82
C LEU A 163 -2.74 -14.39 5.06
N VAL A 164 -2.11 -13.62 5.96
CA VAL A 164 -2.80 -13.10 7.16
C VAL A 164 -3.93 -12.16 6.75
N CYS A 165 -3.71 -11.24 5.82
CA CYS A 165 -4.73 -10.33 5.31
C CYS A 165 -5.90 -11.11 4.68
N GLY A 166 -5.60 -12.10 3.84
CA GLY A 166 -6.60 -12.94 3.19
C GLY A 166 -7.42 -13.75 4.19
N LEU A 167 -6.77 -14.42 5.15
CA LEU A 167 -7.45 -15.19 6.19
C LEU A 167 -8.33 -14.31 7.08
N CYS A 168 -7.84 -13.14 7.52
CA CYS A 168 -8.65 -12.19 8.27
C CYS A 168 -9.87 -11.72 7.46
N GLY A 169 -9.70 -11.48 6.16
CA GLY A 169 -10.79 -11.13 5.25
C GLY A 169 -11.82 -12.23 5.11
N LEU A 170 -11.39 -13.49 4.90
CA LEU A 170 -12.29 -14.63 4.80
C LEU A 170 -13.04 -14.90 6.12
N ILE A 171 -12.34 -14.81 7.26
CA ILE A 171 -12.98 -14.94 8.58
C ILE A 171 -14.01 -13.82 8.78
N ALA A 172 -13.67 -12.58 8.45
CA ALA A 172 -14.60 -11.47 8.56
C ALA A 172 -15.82 -11.64 7.64
N THR A 173 -15.65 -12.14 6.41
CA THR A 173 -16.74 -12.49 5.49
C THR A 173 -17.68 -13.53 6.10
N MET A 174 -17.14 -14.55 6.77
CA MET A 174 -17.95 -15.56 7.47
C MET A 174 -18.71 -14.99 8.66
N VAL A 175 -18.04 -14.17 9.47
CA VAL A 175 -18.64 -13.57 10.69
C VAL A 175 -19.76 -12.57 10.35
N LEU A 176 -19.61 -11.86 9.23
CA LEU A 176 -20.60 -10.88 8.77
C LEU A 176 -21.71 -11.50 7.92
N ASP A 177 -21.67 -12.82 7.71
CA ASP A 177 -22.62 -13.55 6.84
C ASP A 177 -22.67 -13.00 5.39
N GLU A 178 -21.52 -12.52 4.90
CA GLU A 178 -21.33 -11.93 3.58
C GLU A 178 -20.73 -12.91 2.57
N TRP A 179 -20.87 -14.24 2.78
CA TRP A 179 -20.22 -15.24 1.91
C TRP A 179 -20.79 -15.18 0.50
N PRO A 180 -19.94 -14.97 -0.53
CA PRO A 180 -20.41 -14.81 -1.89
C PRO A 180 -20.89 -16.14 -2.51
N SER A 181 -21.89 -16.07 -3.38
CA SER A 181 -22.31 -17.21 -4.18
C SER A 181 -21.23 -17.59 -5.20
N LEU A 182 -21.21 -18.86 -5.64
CA LEU A 182 -20.32 -19.31 -6.71
C LEU A 182 -20.52 -18.51 -8.01
N ALA A 183 -21.76 -18.13 -8.30
CA ALA A 183 -22.07 -17.28 -9.46
C ALA A 183 -21.41 -15.88 -9.34
N ALA A 184 -21.43 -15.26 -8.15
CA ALA A 184 -20.77 -13.98 -7.90
C ALA A 184 -19.25 -14.08 -8.05
N ILE A 185 -18.63 -15.15 -7.53
CA ILE A 185 -17.20 -15.42 -7.69
C ILE A 185 -16.84 -15.60 -9.16
N SER A 186 -17.63 -16.42 -9.89
CA SER A 186 -17.40 -16.68 -11.32
C SER A 186 -17.60 -15.42 -12.18
N ALA A 187 -18.56 -14.56 -11.84
CA ALA A 187 -18.74 -13.28 -12.54
C ALA A 187 -17.58 -12.28 -12.32
N SER A 188 -16.90 -12.38 -11.17
CA SER A 188 -15.79 -11.48 -10.79
C SER A 188 -14.40 -12.11 -10.95
N TRP A 189 -14.28 -13.24 -11.65
CA TRP A 189 -13.04 -14.02 -11.72
C TRP A 189 -11.85 -13.20 -12.24
N LEU A 190 -12.07 -12.33 -13.22
CA LEU A 190 -11.02 -11.52 -13.82
C LEU A 190 -10.47 -10.48 -12.81
N ASP A 191 -11.38 -9.81 -12.07
CA ASP A 191 -11.01 -8.86 -11.02
C ASP A 191 -10.25 -9.56 -9.88
N ILE A 192 -10.67 -10.77 -9.52
CA ILE A 192 -10.02 -11.60 -8.49
C ILE A 192 -8.61 -11.99 -8.93
N VAL A 193 -8.45 -12.48 -10.17
CA VAL A 193 -7.14 -12.89 -10.70
C VAL A 193 -6.23 -11.69 -10.87
N TRP A 194 -6.70 -10.59 -11.45
CA TRP A 194 -5.94 -9.37 -11.59
C TRP A 194 -5.51 -8.84 -10.22
N GLY A 195 -6.47 -8.69 -9.29
CA GLY A 195 -6.20 -8.21 -7.93
C GLY A 195 -5.30 -9.14 -7.13
N GLY A 196 -5.49 -10.45 -7.21
CA GLY A 196 -4.70 -11.44 -6.48
C GLY A 196 -3.29 -11.62 -7.04
N VAL A 197 -3.14 -11.76 -8.35
CA VAL A 197 -1.84 -12.03 -8.96
C VAL A 197 -1.04 -10.74 -9.15
N LEU A 198 -1.57 -9.75 -9.87
CA LEU A 198 -0.79 -8.56 -10.22
C LEU A 198 -0.70 -7.57 -9.05
N SER A 199 -1.81 -7.27 -8.39
CA SER A 199 -1.79 -6.30 -7.28
C SER A 199 -1.19 -6.91 -6.02
N VAL A 200 -1.66 -8.10 -5.58
CA VAL A 200 -1.21 -8.69 -4.31
C VAL A 200 0.12 -9.41 -4.48
N ALA A 201 0.20 -10.45 -5.32
CA ALA A 201 1.42 -11.24 -5.38
C ALA A 201 2.61 -10.45 -5.96
N VAL A 202 2.42 -9.70 -7.03
CA VAL A 202 3.51 -8.90 -7.64
C VAL A 202 3.65 -7.56 -6.92
N GLY A 203 2.60 -6.73 -6.88
CA GLY A 203 2.67 -5.34 -6.40
C GLY A 203 3.13 -5.21 -4.95
N PHE A 204 2.46 -5.88 -4.00
CA PHE A 204 2.88 -5.81 -2.59
C PHE A 204 4.22 -6.49 -2.31
N THR A 205 4.60 -7.51 -3.08
CA THR A 205 5.95 -8.10 -2.96
C THR A 205 7.03 -7.14 -3.43
N LEU A 206 6.80 -6.45 -4.55
CA LEU A 206 7.71 -5.39 -5.03
C LEU A 206 7.78 -4.23 -4.03
N GLN A 207 6.69 -3.88 -3.36
CA GLN A 207 6.70 -2.91 -2.27
C GLN A 207 7.63 -3.36 -1.12
N VAL A 208 7.52 -4.61 -0.67
CA VAL A 208 8.41 -5.15 0.38
C VAL A 208 9.87 -5.12 -0.05
N ILE A 209 10.16 -5.50 -1.30
CA ILE A 209 11.51 -5.46 -1.87
C ILE A 209 12.03 -4.02 -1.91
N GLY A 210 11.24 -3.09 -2.42
CA GLY A 210 11.61 -1.67 -2.53
C GLY A 210 11.85 -1.01 -1.16
N GLN A 211 11.02 -1.33 -0.16
CA GLN A 211 11.17 -0.79 1.18
C GLN A 211 12.32 -1.39 1.98
N LYS A 212 12.89 -2.53 1.56
CA LYS A 212 14.02 -3.17 2.24
C LYS A 212 15.23 -2.25 2.41
N ASN A 213 15.48 -1.40 1.41
CA ASN A 213 16.63 -0.49 1.38
C ASN A 213 16.24 0.99 1.39
N ALA A 214 14.94 1.29 1.51
CA ALA A 214 14.42 2.66 1.50
C ALA A 214 13.94 3.09 2.89
N LYS A 215 14.19 4.34 3.25
CA LYS A 215 13.58 4.94 4.44
C LYS A 215 12.07 5.06 4.23
N PRO A 216 11.24 4.88 5.29
CA PRO A 216 9.78 4.89 5.16
C PRO A 216 9.20 6.17 4.54
N ALA A 217 9.68 7.37 4.93
CA ALA A 217 9.15 8.63 4.40
C ALA A 217 9.42 8.81 2.90
N PRO A 218 10.65 8.66 2.36
CA PRO A 218 10.88 8.64 0.93
C PRO A 218 10.12 7.54 0.20
N ALA A 219 10.00 6.33 0.78
CA ALA A 219 9.24 5.24 0.17
C ALA A 219 7.76 5.59 0.02
N ALA A 220 7.15 6.21 1.05
CA ALA A 220 5.78 6.69 1.00
C ALA A 220 5.55 7.68 -0.15
N ILE A 221 6.49 8.61 -0.39
CA ILE A 221 6.41 9.57 -1.49
C ILE A 221 6.53 8.89 -2.86
N ILE A 222 7.44 7.92 -3.01
CA ILE A 222 7.60 7.17 -4.26
C ILE A 222 6.33 6.37 -4.58
N MET A 223 5.73 5.72 -3.59
CA MET A 223 4.51 4.94 -3.79
C MET A 223 3.34 5.78 -4.30
N GLN A 224 3.30 7.09 -4.02
CA GLN A 224 2.29 7.99 -4.59
C GLN A 224 2.34 8.11 -6.13
N MET A 225 3.45 7.70 -6.74
CA MET A 225 3.54 7.67 -8.21
C MET A 225 2.56 6.69 -8.85
N GLU A 226 1.96 5.79 -8.07
CA GLU A 226 0.88 4.93 -8.54
C GLU A 226 -0.30 5.74 -9.11
N ALA A 227 -0.65 6.88 -8.49
CA ALA A 227 -1.71 7.75 -8.96
C ALA A 227 -1.37 8.40 -10.32
N VAL A 228 -0.11 8.76 -10.54
CA VAL A 228 0.36 9.29 -11.82
C VAL A 228 0.31 8.21 -12.90
N VAL A 229 0.79 7.00 -12.59
CA VAL A 229 0.75 5.86 -13.50
C VAL A 229 -0.69 5.47 -13.82
N ALA A 230 -1.60 5.46 -12.83
CA ALA A 230 -3.01 5.19 -13.02
C ALA A 230 -3.67 6.23 -13.95
N ALA A 231 -3.37 7.53 -13.79
CA ALA A 231 -3.89 8.58 -14.64
C ALA A 231 -3.38 8.46 -16.09
N ILE A 232 -2.10 8.13 -16.29
CA ILE A 232 -1.54 7.87 -17.61
C ILE A 232 -2.18 6.64 -18.25
N ALA A 233 -2.35 5.56 -17.49
CA ALA A 233 -3.01 4.35 -17.99
C ALA A 233 -4.48 4.60 -18.36
N GLY A 234 -5.22 5.35 -17.55
CA GLY A 234 -6.60 5.78 -17.85
C GLY A 234 -6.67 6.57 -19.16
N TRP A 235 -5.74 7.50 -19.36
CA TRP A 235 -5.66 8.28 -20.60
C TRP A 235 -5.33 7.39 -21.82
N LEU A 236 -4.32 6.50 -21.71
CA LEU A 236 -3.86 5.69 -22.85
C LEU A 236 -4.79 4.50 -23.17
N LEU A 237 -5.36 3.85 -22.15
CA LEU A 237 -6.08 2.59 -22.32
C LEU A 237 -7.60 2.76 -22.29
N LEU A 238 -8.10 3.76 -21.53
CA LEU A 238 -9.54 3.98 -21.35
C LEU A 238 -10.04 5.24 -22.05
N ASN A 239 -9.18 5.94 -22.81
CA ASN A 239 -9.48 7.22 -23.49
C ASN A 239 -10.01 8.30 -22.53
N GLU A 240 -9.60 8.28 -21.26
CA GLU A 240 -9.94 9.31 -20.29
C GLU A 240 -9.26 10.64 -20.65
N LEU A 241 -9.94 11.76 -20.38
CA LEU A 241 -9.37 13.08 -20.68
C LEU A 241 -8.34 13.48 -19.64
N MET A 242 -7.09 13.63 -20.05
CA MET A 242 -6.04 14.20 -19.21
C MET A 242 -6.06 15.73 -19.31
N THR A 243 -6.59 16.39 -18.30
CA THR A 243 -6.70 17.85 -18.23
C THR A 243 -5.35 18.50 -17.91
N GLY A 244 -5.16 19.78 -18.27
CA GLY A 244 -3.96 20.53 -17.88
C GLY A 244 -3.72 20.55 -16.35
N ARG A 245 -4.78 20.56 -15.55
CA ARG A 245 -4.73 20.45 -14.10
C ARG A 245 -4.11 19.11 -13.63
N MET A 246 -4.50 18.00 -14.26
CA MET A 246 -3.95 16.66 -13.96
C MET A 246 -2.47 16.58 -14.34
N ILE A 247 -2.07 17.18 -15.46
CA ILE A 247 -0.66 17.24 -15.87
C ILE A 247 0.18 18.02 -14.85
N ILE A 248 -0.29 19.20 -14.42
CA ILE A 248 0.39 19.97 -13.36
C ILE A 248 0.49 19.15 -12.08
N GLY A 249 -0.59 18.45 -11.70
CA GLY A 249 -0.61 17.55 -10.55
C GLY A 249 0.46 16.46 -10.63
N ALA A 250 0.54 15.77 -11.76
CA ALA A 250 1.55 14.73 -12.02
C ALA A 250 2.98 15.29 -11.95
N VAL A 251 3.23 16.47 -12.53
CA VAL A 251 4.54 17.13 -12.47
C VAL A 251 4.92 17.51 -11.03
N LEU A 252 3.99 18.03 -10.22
CA LEU A 252 4.24 18.33 -8.81
C LEU A 252 4.56 17.08 -8.01
N MET A 253 3.86 15.96 -8.25
CA MET A 253 4.16 14.68 -7.60
C MET A 253 5.55 14.17 -7.95
N LEU A 254 5.94 14.23 -9.23
CA LEU A 254 7.29 13.90 -9.68
C LEU A 254 8.35 14.81 -9.03
N ALA A 255 8.11 16.12 -8.98
CA ALA A 255 9.00 17.07 -8.33
C ALA A 255 9.13 16.77 -6.83
N GLY A 256 8.03 16.42 -6.16
CA GLY A 256 8.01 16.00 -4.76
C GLY A 256 8.87 14.74 -4.51
N MET A 257 8.69 13.72 -5.36
CA MET A 257 9.49 12.51 -5.31
C MET A 257 10.99 12.81 -5.49
N LEU A 258 11.35 13.54 -6.55
CA LEU A 258 12.75 13.89 -6.81
C LEU A 258 13.36 14.73 -5.69
N THR A 259 12.61 15.69 -5.14
CA THR A 259 13.06 16.51 -4.00
C THR A 259 13.36 15.65 -2.79
N SER A 260 12.47 14.73 -2.44
CA SER A 260 12.65 13.81 -1.31
C SER A 260 13.89 12.92 -1.46
N GLN A 261 14.17 12.45 -2.67
CA GLN A 261 15.31 11.55 -2.95
C GLN A 261 16.64 12.27 -3.10
N LEU A 262 16.65 13.41 -3.78
CA LEU A 262 17.89 14.11 -4.12
C LEU A 262 18.39 15.05 -3.01
N TRP A 263 17.47 15.58 -2.18
CA TRP A 263 17.85 16.51 -1.12
C TRP A 263 18.92 15.99 -0.17
N PRO A 264 18.84 14.76 0.38
CA PRO A 264 19.86 14.22 1.26
C PRO A 264 21.23 14.13 0.58
N ILE A 265 21.25 13.77 -0.70
CA ILE A 265 22.48 13.65 -1.50
C ILE A 265 23.12 15.03 -1.72
N LEU A 266 22.32 16.02 -2.08
CA LEU A 266 22.77 17.39 -2.32
C LEU A 266 23.24 18.06 -1.01
N ALA A 267 22.52 17.84 0.09
CA ALA A 267 22.91 18.37 1.40
C ALA A 267 24.24 17.74 1.88
N ALA A 268 24.42 16.44 1.71
CA ALA A 268 25.67 15.77 2.05
C ALA A 268 26.86 16.32 1.23
N ARG A 269 26.67 16.54 -0.09
CA ARG A 269 27.71 17.13 -0.94
C ARG A 269 28.08 18.57 -0.56
N ARG A 270 27.11 19.37 -0.04
CA ARG A 270 27.37 20.74 0.42
C ARG A 270 28.15 20.75 1.75
N ALA A 271 27.93 19.78 2.61
CA ALA A 271 28.66 19.68 3.90
C ALA A 271 30.13 19.21 3.74
N LEU A 272 30.49 18.68 2.58
CA LEU A 272 31.87 18.23 2.25
C LEU A 272 32.70 19.31 1.51
N ARG A 273 32.09 20.45 1.18
CA ARG A 273 32.73 21.62 0.59
C ARG A 273 32.94 22.74 1.62
#